data_7245346b2e6293ad448b21188b06427b
#
_entry.id   7245346b2e6293ad448b21188b06427b
#
_cell.length_a   1.000
_cell.length_b   1.000
_cell.length_c   1.000
_cell.angle_alpha   90.00
_cell.angle_beta   90.00
_cell.angle_gamma   90.00
#
_symmetry.space_group_name_H-M   'P 1'
#
loop_
_entity.id
_entity.type
_entity.pdbx_description
1 polymer ?
#
loop_
_entity_poly.entity_id
_entity_poly.type
_entity_poly.pdbx_seq_one_letter_code
_entity_poly.pdbx_strand_id
1 'polypeptide(L)'
;MDIQSYIKDNVKNLIPYSSARSEFKGNEGIFLDANENPYGIYNRYPDPYQKNIKKKIAELKQIPENHIFLGNGSDEVLDVLMRIFLEPKQDSLLIFPPTYGMYEVLANINQVKIYKISLNLDFQLPIQEINNFLKNEQPKMAILCSPNNPTGNSLENISEFLDIFRGIVVIDEAYIDFSKQPSFLSYLSQYPNVIISQTFSKAWGLAGVRVGMAFANPLIINYMNAVKYPYNISLPNQQILEKSLNNPKKVQKEIQRILENRDFLISELAKIPWVKNIYPTDANFVLIEVEDANFIYQKLLEYPIVVRNRHSQIPNTLRITIGKKSELKKLIKEIKNINKSL
;
A
#
# COMPACT_ATOMS: atom_id res chain seq x y z
N MET A 1 17.29 -17.01 -8.57
CA MET A 1 15.98 -17.59 -8.22
C MET A 1 15.12 -17.70 -9.47
N ASP A 2 14.48 -18.85 -9.71
CA ASP A 2 13.53 -19.02 -10.83
C ASP A 2 12.13 -18.62 -10.36
N ILE A 3 11.66 -17.45 -10.81
CA ILE A 3 10.32 -16.93 -10.46
C ILE A 3 9.20 -17.83 -11.01
N GLN A 4 9.42 -18.49 -12.16
CA GLN A 4 8.39 -19.33 -12.77
C GLN A 4 7.98 -20.49 -11.87
N SER A 5 8.89 -21.01 -11.05
CA SER A 5 8.61 -22.11 -10.11
C SER A 5 7.60 -21.71 -9.02
N TYR A 6 7.47 -20.40 -8.72
CA TYR A 6 6.53 -19.88 -7.72
C TYR A 6 5.14 -19.59 -8.26
N ILE A 7 4.97 -19.52 -9.60
CA ILE A 7 3.68 -19.20 -10.21
C ILE A 7 2.81 -20.47 -10.21
N LYS A 8 1.53 -20.29 -9.91
CA LYS A 8 0.53 -21.39 -9.92
C LYS A 8 0.39 -21.97 -11.33
N ASP A 9 0.19 -23.27 -11.44
CA ASP A 9 0.13 -23.94 -12.74
C ASP A 9 -1.03 -23.48 -13.61
N ASN A 10 -2.19 -23.22 -13.03
CA ASN A 10 -3.33 -22.65 -13.75
C ASN A 10 -3.06 -21.23 -14.27
N VAL A 11 -2.17 -20.48 -13.64
CA VAL A 11 -1.76 -19.13 -14.07
C VAL A 11 -0.68 -19.21 -15.14
N LYS A 12 0.27 -20.15 -15.05
CA LYS A 12 1.28 -20.38 -16.10
C LYS A 12 0.66 -20.65 -17.45
N ASN A 13 -0.44 -21.40 -17.47
CA ASN A 13 -1.15 -21.84 -18.67
C ASN A 13 -2.31 -20.90 -19.04
N LEU A 14 -2.48 -19.77 -18.34
CA LEU A 14 -3.57 -18.83 -18.60
C LEU A 14 -3.38 -18.16 -19.96
N ILE A 15 -4.39 -18.26 -20.81
CA ILE A 15 -4.51 -17.45 -22.02
C ILE A 15 -5.20 -16.13 -21.62
N PRO A 16 -4.49 -14.99 -21.63
CA PRO A 16 -5.09 -13.72 -21.24
C PRO A 16 -6.25 -13.34 -22.15
N TYR A 17 -7.23 -12.63 -21.61
CA TYR A 17 -8.26 -12.01 -22.43
C TYR A 17 -7.61 -11.04 -23.44
N SER A 18 -7.84 -11.28 -24.73
CA SER A 18 -7.43 -10.38 -25.80
C SER A 18 -8.64 -9.60 -26.31
N SER A 19 -8.49 -8.28 -26.49
CA SER A 19 -9.47 -7.48 -27.20
C SER A 19 -8.96 -7.14 -28.61
N ALA A 20 -9.85 -7.09 -29.60
CA ALA A 20 -9.47 -6.69 -30.96
C ALA A 20 -8.76 -5.33 -30.97
N ARG A 21 -9.12 -4.42 -30.05
CA ARG A 21 -8.47 -3.13 -29.87
C ARG A 21 -7.01 -3.23 -29.43
N SER A 22 -6.63 -4.29 -28.68
CA SER A 22 -5.24 -4.51 -28.29
C SER A 22 -4.35 -4.97 -29.45
N GLU A 23 -4.94 -5.50 -30.50
CA GLU A 23 -4.26 -5.94 -31.73
C GLU A 23 -4.04 -4.76 -32.71
N PHE A 24 -4.83 -3.69 -32.57
CA PHE A 24 -4.74 -2.50 -33.41
C PHE A 24 -3.53 -1.63 -33.04
N LYS A 25 -2.67 -1.37 -34.02
CA LYS A 25 -1.41 -0.61 -33.79
C LYS A 25 -1.53 0.90 -34.02
N GLY A 26 -2.74 1.42 -34.28
CA GLY A 26 -2.99 2.84 -34.51
C GLY A 26 -3.60 3.54 -33.30
N ASN A 27 -3.58 4.86 -33.32
CA ASN A 27 -4.23 5.70 -32.29
C ASN A 27 -5.64 6.17 -32.73
N GLU A 28 -5.92 6.18 -34.03
CA GLU A 28 -7.17 6.66 -34.65
C GLU A 28 -7.77 5.59 -35.53
N GLY A 29 -9.07 5.36 -35.40
CA GLY A 29 -9.79 4.35 -36.17
C GLY A 29 -11.30 4.33 -35.88
N ILE A 30 -12.04 3.59 -36.68
CA ILE A 30 -13.45 3.29 -36.40
C ILE A 30 -13.49 2.01 -35.56
N PHE A 31 -13.85 2.12 -34.28
CA PHE A 31 -13.88 1.01 -33.34
C PHE A 31 -15.30 0.47 -33.19
N LEU A 32 -15.52 -0.75 -33.70
CA LEU A 32 -16.79 -1.48 -33.68
C LEU A 32 -16.62 -2.88 -33.05
N ASP A 33 -15.69 -3.00 -32.11
CA ASP A 33 -15.15 -4.27 -31.59
C ASP A 33 -15.69 -4.69 -30.22
N ALA A 34 -16.24 -3.75 -29.43
CA ALA A 34 -16.50 -3.97 -28.02
C ALA A 34 -17.96 -3.74 -27.61
N ASN A 35 -18.91 -3.75 -28.57
CA ASN A 35 -20.35 -3.60 -28.35
C ASN A 35 -20.73 -2.33 -27.55
N GLU A 36 -19.91 -1.30 -27.66
CA GLU A 36 -20.09 -0.03 -26.95
C GLU A 36 -21.24 0.77 -27.55
N ASN A 37 -22.02 1.46 -26.70
CA ASN A 37 -22.98 2.45 -27.19
C ASN A 37 -22.21 3.60 -27.86
N PRO A 38 -22.51 3.97 -29.13
CA PRO A 38 -21.79 5.04 -29.83
C PRO A 38 -22.07 6.45 -29.28
N TYR A 39 -23.05 6.61 -28.38
CA TYR A 39 -23.48 7.89 -27.84
C TYR A 39 -23.10 8.01 -26.36
N GLY A 40 -22.62 9.19 -25.93
CA GLY A 40 -22.25 9.49 -24.54
C GLY A 40 -20.80 9.92 -24.38
N ILE A 41 -20.48 10.45 -23.19
CA ILE A 41 -19.14 11.01 -22.90
C ILE A 41 -18.13 10.00 -22.36
N TYR A 42 -18.62 8.88 -21.81
CA TYR A 42 -17.81 7.78 -21.27
C TYR A 42 -18.19 6.46 -21.90
N ASN A 43 -18.54 6.51 -23.18
CA ASN A 43 -19.09 5.37 -23.93
C ASN A 43 -18.01 4.41 -24.47
N ARG A 44 -16.74 4.68 -24.26
CA ARG A 44 -15.62 3.85 -24.73
C ARG A 44 -14.85 3.26 -23.56
N TYR A 45 -14.49 1.97 -23.69
CA TYR A 45 -13.58 1.34 -22.76
C TYR A 45 -12.22 2.05 -22.74
N PRO A 46 -11.58 2.21 -21.57
CA PRO A 46 -10.27 2.80 -21.46
C PRO A 46 -9.16 1.90 -22.00
N ASP A 47 -7.93 2.44 -22.10
CA ASP A 47 -6.74 1.63 -22.35
C ASP A 47 -6.57 0.58 -21.22
N PRO A 48 -6.63 -0.73 -21.53
CA PRO A 48 -6.49 -1.80 -20.53
C PRO A 48 -5.08 -1.89 -19.94
N TYR A 49 -4.08 -1.31 -20.58
CA TYR A 49 -2.68 -1.33 -20.16
C TYR A 49 -2.18 0.00 -19.60
N GLN A 50 -3.00 1.07 -19.65
CA GLN A 50 -2.70 2.41 -19.12
C GLN A 50 -1.34 2.95 -19.60
N LYS A 51 -1.02 2.79 -20.89
CA LYS A 51 0.31 3.07 -21.50
C LYS A 51 0.80 4.48 -21.19
N ASN A 52 -0.03 5.51 -21.43
CA ASN A 52 0.35 6.90 -21.17
C ASN A 52 0.68 7.18 -19.71
N ILE A 53 -0.09 6.57 -18.79
CA ILE A 53 0.11 6.70 -17.33
C ILE A 53 1.40 6.00 -16.94
N LYS A 54 1.64 4.77 -17.40
CA LYS A 54 2.85 4.01 -17.11
C LYS A 54 4.10 4.75 -17.60
N LYS A 55 4.06 5.36 -18.79
CA LYS A 55 5.16 6.18 -19.30
C LYS A 55 5.51 7.32 -18.34
N LYS A 56 4.50 8.07 -17.85
CA LYS A 56 4.72 9.16 -16.89
C LYS A 56 5.25 8.67 -15.54
N ILE A 57 4.78 7.52 -15.07
CA ILE A 57 5.28 6.90 -13.83
C ILE A 57 6.73 6.42 -14.04
N ALA A 58 7.04 5.82 -15.18
CA ALA A 58 8.39 5.39 -15.54
C ALA A 58 9.39 6.55 -15.51
N GLU A 59 9.02 7.67 -16.10
CA GLU A 59 9.80 8.93 -16.06
C GLU A 59 9.96 9.46 -14.63
N LEU A 60 8.88 9.47 -13.84
CA LEU A 60 8.87 9.97 -12.47
C LEU A 60 9.71 9.11 -11.49
N LYS A 61 9.60 7.80 -11.62
CA LYS A 61 10.23 6.82 -10.72
C LYS A 61 11.57 6.29 -11.26
N GLN A 62 11.98 6.68 -12.47
CA GLN A 62 13.21 6.23 -13.14
C GLN A 62 13.28 4.69 -13.26
N ILE A 63 12.16 4.07 -13.68
CA ILE A 63 12.02 2.62 -13.84
C ILE A 63 11.38 2.32 -15.20
N PRO A 64 11.77 1.25 -15.93
CA PRO A 64 11.18 0.91 -17.22
C PRO A 64 9.67 0.59 -17.13
N GLU A 65 8.90 0.95 -18.15
CA GLU A 65 7.43 0.75 -18.20
C GLU A 65 7.00 -0.71 -18.00
N ASN A 66 7.79 -1.66 -18.52
CA ASN A 66 7.52 -3.09 -18.40
C ASN A 66 7.72 -3.64 -16.97
N HIS A 67 8.24 -2.84 -16.04
CA HIS A 67 8.30 -3.13 -14.61
C HIS A 67 7.10 -2.61 -13.83
N ILE A 68 6.10 -2.00 -14.49
CA ILE A 68 4.99 -1.28 -13.83
C ILE A 68 3.66 -1.99 -14.08
N PHE A 69 2.93 -2.26 -13.01
CA PHE A 69 1.53 -2.68 -13.02
C PHE A 69 0.67 -1.62 -12.34
N LEU A 70 -0.57 -1.41 -12.84
CA LEU A 70 -1.55 -0.52 -12.20
C LEU A 70 -2.80 -1.31 -11.82
N GLY A 71 -3.19 -1.18 -10.55
CA GLY A 71 -4.37 -1.80 -9.96
C GLY A 71 -5.42 -0.79 -9.48
N ASN A 72 -6.65 -1.26 -9.28
CA ASN A 72 -7.72 -0.49 -8.66
C ASN A 72 -7.49 -0.34 -7.14
N GLY A 73 -6.53 0.51 -6.78
CA GLY A 73 -5.90 0.60 -5.47
C GLY A 73 -4.81 -0.45 -5.27
N SER A 74 -4.01 -0.27 -4.21
CA SER A 74 -3.01 -1.27 -3.80
C SER A 74 -3.65 -2.59 -3.33
N ASP A 75 -4.91 -2.57 -2.92
CA ASP A 75 -5.63 -3.79 -2.53
C ASP A 75 -5.79 -4.76 -3.71
N GLU A 76 -6.08 -4.27 -4.94
CA GLU A 76 -6.09 -5.12 -6.14
C GLU A 76 -4.68 -5.63 -6.48
N VAL A 77 -3.64 -4.82 -6.27
CA VAL A 77 -2.25 -5.29 -6.44
C VAL A 77 -2.00 -6.52 -5.57
N LEU A 78 -2.32 -6.44 -4.28
CA LEU A 78 -2.12 -7.52 -3.32
C LEU A 78 -2.97 -8.76 -3.66
N ASP A 79 -4.24 -8.57 -4.02
CA ASP A 79 -5.14 -9.67 -4.38
C ASP A 79 -4.67 -10.40 -5.64
N VAL A 80 -4.28 -9.67 -6.67
CA VAL A 80 -3.72 -10.25 -7.91
C VAL A 80 -2.45 -11.06 -7.63
N LEU A 81 -1.56 -10.57 -6.76
CA LEU A 81 -0.35 -11.30 -6.36
C LEU A 81 -0.69 -12.60 -5.63
N MET A 82 -1.67 -12.60 -4.71
CA MET A 82 -2.10 -13.82 -4.05
C MET A 82 -2.67 -14.83 -5.04
N ARG A 83 -3.46 -14.38 -6.01
CA ARG A 83 -4.01 -15.24 -7.08
C ARG A 83 -2.93 -15.84 -7.97
N ILE A 84 -1.82 -15.15 -8.20
CA ILE A 84 -0.70 -15.63 -9.02
C ILE A 84 0.13 -16.67 -8.28
N PHE A 85 0.45 -16.41 -7.02
CA PHE A 85 1.49 -17.15 -6.32
C PHE A 85 0.99 -18.16 -5.31
N LEU A 86 -0.19 -17.96 -4.70
CA LEU A 86 -0.64 -18.76 -3.56
C LEU A 86 -1.77 -19.69 -3.94
N GLU A 87 -1.49 -21.00 -3.93
CA GLU A 87 -2.50 -22.04 -4.13
C GLU A 87 -3.37 -22.17 -2.88
N PRO A 88 -4.72 -22.05 -3.01
CA PRO A 88 -5.63 -22.18 -1.88
C PRO A 88 -5.44 -23.50 -1.13
N LYS A 89 -5.46 -23.43 0.22
CA LYS A 89 -5.32 -24.58 1.15
C LYS A 89 -3.97 -25.31 1.10
N GLN A 90 -3.04 -24.89 0.24
CA GLN A 90 -1.72 -25.51 0.10
C GLN A 90 -0.60 -24.55 0.49
N ASP A 91 -0.60 -23.35 -0.09
CA ASP A 91 0.45 -22.38 0.14
C ASP A 91 0.15 -21.50 1.36
N SER A 92 1.17 -20.79 1.83
CA SER A 92 1.08 -19.92 2.99
C SER A 92 1.71 -18.55 2.78
N LEU A 93 1.17 -17.59 3.53
CA LEU A 93 1.60 -16.20 3.62
C LEU A 93 2.22 -15.93 4.98
N LEU A 94 3.35 -15.24 5.03
CA LEU A 94 3.97 -14.72 6.25
C LEU A 94 3.69 -13.22 6.37
N ILE A 95 3.18 -12.79 7.52
CA ILE A 95 2.95 -11.38 7.86
C ILE A 95 3.51 -11.04 9.25
N PHE A 96 3.72 -9.76 9.52
CA PHE A 96 4.39 -9.26 10.72
C PHE A 96 3.49 -8.30 11.50
N PRO A 97 2.56 -8.80 12.33
CA PRO A 97 1.73 -7.95 13.20
C PRO A 97 2.56 -7.17 14.23
N PRO A 98 2.07 -6.00 14.67
CA PRO A 98 0.89 -5.28 14.18
C PRO A 98 1.14 -4.66 12.81
N THR A 99 0.29 -4.95 11.82
CA THR A 99 0.43 -4.46 10.45
C THR A 99 -0.94 -4.21 9.79
N TYR A 100 -0.98 -3.94 8.49
CA TYR A 100 -2.21 -3.63 7.76
C TYR A 100 -3.14 -4.84 7.67
N GLY A 101 -4.35 -4.70 8.23
CA GLY A 101 -5.28 -5.83 8.40
C GLY A 101 -5.81 -6.44 7.09
N MET A 102 -5.71 -5.74 5.95
CA MET A 102 -6.16 -6.29 4.67
C MET A 102 -5.32 -7.49 4.19
N TYR A 103 -4.09 -7.65 4.66
CA TYR A 103 -3.30 -8.83 4.31
C TYR A 103 -3.98 -10.12 4.79
N GLU A 104 -4.50 -10.12 6.03
CA GLU A 104 -5.25 -11.24 6.57
C GLU A 104 -6.59 -11.44 5.84
N VAL A 105 -7.30 -10.34 5.57
CA VAL A 105 -8.60 -10.41 4.87
C VAL A 105 -8.42 -11.04 3.48
N LEU A 106 -7.43 -10.57 2.72
CA LEU A 106 -7.16 -11.09 1.37
C LEU A 106 -6.69 -12.55 1.40
N ALA A 107 -5.83 -12.93 2.36
CA ALA A 107 -5.40 -14.30 2.53
C ALA A 107 -6.58 -15.24 2.86
N ASN A 108 -7.48 -14.80 3.75
CA ASN A 108 -8.68 -15.57 4.09
C ASN A 108 -9.63 -15.73 2.90
N ILE A 109 -9.86 -14.65 2.13
CA ILE A 109 -10.67 -14.71 0.88
C ILE A 109 -10.09 -15.74 -0.10
N ASN A 110 -8.76 -15.78 -0.23
CA ASN A 110 -8.04 -16.70 -1.10
C ASN A 110 -7.79 -18.09 -0.47
N GLN A 111 -8.30 -18.35 0.76
CA GLN A 111 -8.12 -19.60 1.50
C GLN A 111 -6.64 -19.99 1.71
N VAL A 112 -5.79 -19.00 1.95
CA VAL A 112 -4.36 -19.15 2.16
C VAL A 112 -4.05 -19.22 3.66
N LYS A 113 -3.21 -20.18 4.07
CA LYS A 113 -2.71 -20.29 5.44
C LYS A 113 -1.87 -19.06 5.78
N ILE A 114 -2.06 -18.50 6.99
CA ILE A 114 -1.33 -17.32 7.43
C ILE A 114 -0.40 -17.70 8.58
N TYR A 115 0.88 -17.39 8.43
CA TYR A 115 1.84 -17.38 9.51
C TYR A 115 2.04 -15.95 10.01
N LYS A 116 2.13 -15.79 11.32
CA LYS A 116 2.29 -14.50 11.98
C LYS A 116 3.51 -14.54 12.89
N ILE A 117 4.46 -13.67 12.62
CA ILE A 117 5.58 -13.39 13.52
C ILE A 117 5.48 -11.93 13.91
N SER A 118 5.29 -11.65 15.20
CA SER A 118 5.10 -10.26 15.65
C SER A 118 6.37 -9.44 15.46
N LEU A 119 6.20 -8.17 15.11
CA LEU A 119 7.29 -7.21 15.21
C LEU A 119 7.77 -7.13 16.67
N ASN A 120 9.03 -6.80 16.88
CA ASN A 120 9.60 -6.62 18.22
C ASN A 120 9.06 -5.34 18.90
N LEU A 121 9.53 -5.02 20.10
CA LEU A 121 9.08 -3.85 20.88
C LEU A 121 9.34 -2.50 20.16
N ASP A 122 10.35 -2.45 19.29
CA ASP A 122 10.67 -1.27 18.47
C ASP A 122 9.98 -1.31 17.11
N PHE A 123 9.03 -2.23 16.93
CA PHE A 123 8.32 -2.47 15.68
C PHE A 123 9.23 -2.80 14.48
N GLN A 124 10.34 -3.50 14.74
CA GLN A 124 11.26 -4.01 13.74
C GLN A 124 11.09 -5.52 13.54
N LEU A 125 11.59 -6.06 12.42
CA LEU A 125 11.55 -7.48 12.13
C LEU A 125 12.45 -8.25 13.11
N PRO A 126 11.95 -9.27 13.83
CA PRO A 126 12.76 -10.11 14.71
C PRO A 126 13.52 -11.16 13.91
N ILE A 127 14.61 -10.77 13.24
CA ILE A 127 15.34 -11.57 12.24
C ILE A 127 15.75 -12.94 12.77
N GLN A 128 16.19 -13.05 14.03
CA GLN A 128 16.58 -14.34 14.63
C GLN A 128 15.39 -15.29 14.77
N GLU A 129 14.23 -14.78 15.21
CA GLU A 129 12.99 -15.55 15.32
C GLU A 129 12.52 -16.01 13.95
N ILE A 130 12.53 -15.09 12.97
CA ILE A 130 12.19 -15.39 11.58
C ILE A 130 13.11 -16.48 11.01
N ASN A 131 14.41 -16.37 11.21
CA ASN A 131 15.37 -17.36 10.71
C ASN A 131 15.14 -18.74 11.35
N ASN A 132 14.82 -18.80 12.66
CA ASN A 132 14.47 -20.04 13.32
C ASN A 132 13.15 -20.65 12.81
N PHE A 133 12.15 -19.82 12.58
CA PHE A 133 10.88 -20.24 11.99
C PHE A 133 11.07 -20.83 10.58
N LEU A 134 11.89 -20.19 9.74
CA LEU A 134 12.15 -20.62 8.37
C LEU A 134 12.92 -21.94 8.24
N LYS A 135 13.51 -22.47 9.32
CA LYS A 135 14.10 -23.82 9.34
C LYS A 135 13.06 -24.93 9.27
N ASN A 136 11.84 -24.67 9.76
CA ASN A 136 10.75 -25.66 9.87
C ASN A 136 9.59 -25.37 8.92
N GLU A 137 9.36 -24.11 8.56
CA GLU A 137 8.23 -23.66 7.77
C GLU A 137 8.73 -22.84 6.57
N GLN A 138 8.11 -23.04 5.42
CA GLN A 138 8.53 -22.37 4.19
C GLN A 138 7.33 -21.63 3.56
N PRO A 139 6.92 -20.48 4.10
CA PRO A 139 5.87 -19.69 3.47
C PRO A 139 6.30 -19.23 2.09
N LYS A 140 5.40 -19.36 1.12
CA LYS A 140 5.70 -19.06 -0.28
C LYS A 140 5.75 -17.57 -0.58
N MET A 141 5.07 -16.75 0.24
CA MET A 141 5.05 -15.30 0.14
C MET A 141 5.17 -14.66 1.51
N ALA A 142 5.83 -13.51 1.57
CA ALA A 142 5.81 -12.62 2.73
C ALA A 142 5.40 -11.21 2.33
N ILE A 143 4.71 -10.48 3.23
CA ILE A 143 4.37 -9.07 3.05
C ILE A 143 4.97 -8.25 4.18
N LEU A 144 5.79 -7.26 3.82
CA LEU A 144 6.40 -6.26 4.68
C LEU A 144 5.73 -4.91 4.43
N CYS A 145 5.31 -4.20 5.47
CA CYS A 145 4.75 -2.85 5.35
C CYS A 145 5.79 -1.83 5.84
N SER A 146 6.29 -0.98 4.94
CA SER A 146 7.33 0.01 5.31
C SER A 146 7.18 1.30 4.51
N PRO A 147 6.86 2.42 5.14
CA PRO A 147 6.49 2.60 6.55
C PRO A 147 5.27 1.81 6.98
N ASN A 148 5.33 1.23 8.21
CA ASN A 148 4.30 0.31 8.67
C ASN A 148 3.01 1.01 9.12
N ASN A 149 1.89 0.37 8.92
CA ASN A 149 0.58 0.77 9.43
C ASN A 149 0.06 -0.33 10.38
N PRO A 150 -0.11 -0.06 11.69
CA PRO A 150 -0.43 1.24 12.26
C PRO A 150 0.72 1.98 12.97
N THR A 151 1.92 1.46 13.04
CA THR A 151 3.00 1.95 13.90
C THR A 151 3.69 3.20 13.36
N GLY A 152 3.75 3.37 12.03
CA GLY A 152 4.27 4.57 11.37
C GLY A 152 5.76 4.51 11.03
N ASN A 153 6.53 3.64 11.66
CA ASN A 153 7.96 3.51 11.45
C ASN A 153 8.31 2.80 10.14
N SER A 154 9.46 3.12 9.59
CA SER A 154 10.11 2.31 8.54
C SER A 154 10.78 1.09 9.14
N LEU A 155 10.80 -0.02 8.40
CA LEU A 155 11.57 -1.21 8.75
C LEU A 155 13.03 -1.03 8.31
N GLU A 156 13.97 -1.19 9.23
CA GLU A 156 15.40 -0.93 8.98
C GLU A 156 16.14 -2.15 8.41
N ASN A 157 15.70 -3.36 8.75
CA ASN A 157 16.39 -4.63 8.47
C ASN A 157 15.73 -5.46 7.35
N ILE A 158 15.10 -4.80 6.38
CA ILE A 158 14.50 -5.48 5.21
C ILE A 158 15.55 -6.24 4.39
N SER A 159 16.75 -5.69 4.20
CA SER A 159 17.81 -6.36 3.44
C SER A 159 18.22 -7.70 4.09
N GLU A 160 18.36 -7.73 5.41
CA GLU A 160 18.65 -8.96 6.17
C GLU A 160 17.53 -10.00 5.99
N PHE A 161 16.27 -9.56 5.99
CA PHE A 161 15.14 -10.44 5.70
C PHE A 161 15.20 -11.00 4.27
N LEU A 162 15.51 -10.17 3.28
CA LEU A 162 15.63 -10.62 1.87
C LEU A 162 16.73 -11.65 1.68
N ASP A 163 17.80 -11.60 2.47
CA ASP A 163 18.90 -12.55 2.39
C ASP A 163 18.53 -13.95 2.92
N ILE A 164 17.60 -14.04 3.86
CA ILE A 164 17.18 -15.31 4.47
C ILE A 164 15.88 -15.89 3.89
N PHE A 165 14.97 -15.04 3.35
CA PHE A 165 13.68 -15.48 2.83
C PHE A 165 13.76 -15.90 1.37
N ARG A 166 13.29 -17.09 1.03
CA ARG A 166 13.42 -17.68 -0.32
C ARG A 166 12.14 -17.64 -1.15
N GLY A 167 11.06 -17.05 -0.63
CA GLY A 167 9.78 -16.90 -1.32
C GLY A 167 9.64 -15.56 -2.07
N ILE A 168 8.42 -15.28 -2.48
CA ILE A 168 8.02 -13.99 -3.05
C ILE A 168 7.90 -12.97 -1.91
N VAL A 169 8.48 -11.79 -2.05
CA VAL A 169 8.41 -10.73 -1.04
C VAL A 169 7.69 -9.53 -1.62
N VAL A 170 6.61 -9.12 -0.95
CA VAL A 170 5.93 -7.85 -1.24
C VAL A 170 6.34 -6.83 -0.18
N ILE A 171 6.89 -5.70 -0.62
CA ILE A 171 7.16 -4.56 0.24
C ILE A 171 6.08 -3.51 -0.04
N ASP A 172 5.17 -3.33 0.90
CA ASP A 172 4.09 -2.35 0.80
C ASP A 172 4.60 -0.99 1.26
N GLU A 173 4.86 -0.13 0.30
CA GLU A 173 5.37 1.23 0.44
C GLU A 173 4.25 2.29 0.33
N ALA A 174 3.04 2.01 0.80
CA ALA A 174 1.92 2.94 0.69
C ALA A 174 2.19 4.33 1.29
N TYR A 175 3.17 4.46 2.18
CA TYR A 175 3.52 5.70 2.89
C TYR A 175 4.93 6.22 2.57
N ILE A 176 5.67 5.62 1.65
CA ILE A 176 7.09 5.90 1.38
C ILE A 176 7.35 7.37 1.00
N ASP A 177 6.41 8.01 0.30
CA ASP A 177 6.56 9.41 -0.12
C ASP A 177 6.63 10.41 1.08
N PHE A 178 6.32 9.98 2.31
CA PHE A 178 6.45 10.77 3.54
C PHE A 178 7.72 10.45 4.33
N SER A 179 8.42 9.38 3.97
CA SER A 179 9.63 8.91 4.63
C SER A 179 10.88 9.63 4.13
N LYS A 180 11.89 9.71 5.00
CA LYS A 180 13.25 10.09 4.60
C LYS A 180 14.06 8.90 4.07
N GLN A 181 13.58 7.67 4.31
CA GLN A 181 14.22 6.47 3.80
C GLN A 181 13.97 6.34 2.29
N PRO A 182 14.95 5.86 1.53
CA PRO A 182 14.76 5.62 0.10
C PRO A 182 13.78 4.47 -0.12
N SER A 183 13.07 4.51 -1.25
CA SER A 183 12.25 3.39 -1.71
C SER A 183 13.12 2.18 -2.07
N PHE A 184 12.60 0.98 -1.83
CA PHE A 184 13.22 -0.28 -2.25
C PHE A 184 13.19 -0.51 -3.77
N LEU A 185 12.67 0.42 -4.56
CA LEU A 185 12.71 0.35 -6.03
C LEU A 185 14.12 0.13 -6.60
N SER A 186 15.14 0.70 -5.97
CA SER A 186 16.55 0.53 -6.37
C SER A 186 17.06 -0.92 -6.22
N TYR A 187 16.40 -1.74 -5.40
CA TYR A 187 16.79 -3.12 -5.14
C TYR A 187 16.14 -4.15 -6.08
N LEU A 188 15.20 -3.75 -6.93
CA LEU A 188 14.50 -4.67 -7.84
C LEU A 188 15.42 -5.43 -8.79
N SER A 189 16.57 -4.84 -9.17
CA SER A 189 17.57 -5.51 -10.01
C SER A 189 18.34 -6.61 -9.26
N GLN A 190 18.49 -6.49 -7.93
CA GLN A 190 19.19 -7.47 -7.09
C GLN A 190 18.28 -8.62 -6.66
N TYR A 191 17.00 -8.32 -6.41
CA TYR A 191 16.02 -9.27 -5.86
C TYR A 191 14.87 -9.46 -6.83
N PRO A 192 14.97 -10.37 -7.80
CA PRO A 192 13.94 -10.56 -8.83
C PRO A 192 12.60 -11.05 -8.28
N ASN A 193 12.56 -11.58 -7.06
CA ASN A 193 11.37 -12.04 -6.33
C ASN A 193 10.72 -10.95 -5.46
N VAL A 194 11.25 -9.73 -5.47
CA VAL A 194 10.69 -8.59 -4.73
C VAL A 194 9.68 -7.85 -5.60
N ILE A 195 8.56 -7.49 -5.00
CA ILE A 195 7.52 -6.66 -5.57
C ILE A 195 7.31 -5.46 -4.64
N ILE A 196 7.40 -4.26 -5.17
CA ILE A 196 7.12 -3.03 -4.42
C ILE A 196 5.70 -2.58 -4.74
N SER A 197 4.87 -2.44 -3.71
CA SER A 197 3.52 -1.88 -3.84
C SER A 197 3.50 -0.42 -3.38
N GLN A 198 2.97 0.48 -4.20
CA GLN A 198 2.76 1.88 -3.85
C GLN A 198 1.33 2.32 -4.22
N THR A 199 0.90 3.50 -3.77
CA THR A 199 -0.47 3.98 -4.02
C THR A 199 -0.54 5.48 -4.24
N PHE A 200 -1.47 5.91 -5.07
CA PHE A 200 -1.84 7.32 -5.21
C PHE A 200 -2.81 7.81 -4.12
N SER A 201 -3.29 6.91 -3.26
CA SER A 201 -4.30 7.22 -2.23
C SER A 201 -3.81 8.10 -1.09
N LYS A 202 -2.48 8.11 -0.81
CA LYS A 202 -1.91 8.77 0.36
C LYS A 202 -1.26 10.11 0.00
N ALA A 203 -0.01 10.11 -0.39
CA ALA A 203 0.77 11.30 -0.69
C ALA A 203 0.22 12.11 -1.87
N TRP A 204 -0.35 11.45 -2.85
CA TRP A 204 -0.93 12.09 -4.03
C TRP A 204 -2.34 12.65 -3.81
N GLY A 205 -2.96 12.39 -2.65
CA GLY A 205 -4.30 12.89 -2.32
C GLY A 205 -5.43 12.32 -3.20
N LEU A 206 -5.23 11.18 -3.84
CA LEU A 206 -6.14 10.59 -4.82
C LEU A 206 -6.85 9.32 -4.29
N ALA A 207 -7.18 9.29 -2.99
CA ALA A 207 -7.84 8.14 -2.37
C ALA A 207 -9.15 7.74 -3.08
N GLY A 208 -9.96 8.72 -3.52
CA GLY A 208 -11.20 8.49 -4.25
C GLY A 208 -11.02 8.01 -5.69
N VAL A 209 -9.83 8.16 -6.29
CA VAL A 209 -9.52 7.72 -7.66
C VAL A 209 -9.22 6.22 -7.73
N ARG A 210 -8.91 5.59 -6.58
CA ARG A 210 -8.67 4.15 -6.49
C ARG A 210 -7.59 3.65 -7.44
N VAL A 211 -6.37 4.19 -7.40
CA VAL A 211 -5.24 3.68 -8.18
C VAL A 211 -4.06 3.38 -7.27
N GLY A 212 -3.56 2.14 -7.38
CA GLY A 212 -2.32 1.67 -6.84
C GLY A 212 -1.40 1.16 -7.93
N MET A 213 -0.16 0.90 -7.59
CA MET A 213 0.85 0.42 -8.53
C MET A 213 1.74 -0.62 -7.89
N ALA A 214 2.23 -1.55 -8.72
CA ALA A 214 3.30 -2.44 -8.36
C ALA A 214 4.49 -2.25 -9.29
N PHE A 215 5.67 -2.46 -8.73
CA PHE A 215 6.94 -2.50 -9.45
C PHE A 215 7.59 -3.84 -9.20
N ALA A 216 7.94 -4.56 -10.25
CA ALA A 216 8.51 -5.90 -10.15
C ALA A 216 9.28 -6.30 -11.42
N ASN A 217 9.87 -7.49 -11.38
CA ASN A 217 10.42 -8.14 -12.56
C ASN A 217 9.36 -8.20 -13.68
N PRO A 218 9.72 -7.93 -14.96
CA PRO A 218 8.77 -7.95 -16.09
C PRO A 218 7.96 -9.24 -16.22
N LEU A 219 8.51 -10.39 -15.84
CA LEU A 219 7.78 -11.66 -15.84
C LEU A 219 6.59 -11.61 -14.88
N ILE A 220 6.78 -11.09 -13.65
CA ILE A 220 5.70 -10.92 -12.66
C ILE A 220 4.65 -9.95 -13.21
N ILE A 221 5.07 -8.81 -13.77
CA ILE A 221 4.18 -7.80 -14.34
C ILE A 221 3.32 -8.39 -15.47
N ASN A 222 3.90 -9.26 -16.31
CA ASN A 222 3.16 -9.94 -17.37
C ASN A 222 2.04 -10.83 -16.80
N TYR A 223 2.33 -11.61 -15.75
CA TYR A 223 1.30 -12.42 -15.10
C TYR A 223 0.26 -11.58 -14.37
N MET A 224 0.64 -10.47 -13.76
CA MET A 224 -0.33 -9.53 -13.16
C MET A 224 -1.28 -8.96 -14.21
N ASN A 225 -0.78 -8.59 -15.38
CA ASN A 225 -1.61 -8.12 -16.49
C ASN A 225 -2.50 -9.22 -17.07
N ALA A 226 -2.08 -10.48 -17.04
CA ALA A 226 -2.88 -11.62 -17.49
C ALA A 226 -4.05 -11.96 -16.54
N VAL A 227 -3.84 -11.81 -15.23
CA VAL A 227 -4.81 -12.19 -14.18
C VAL A 227 -5.81 -11.07 -13.85
N LYS A 228 -5.42 -9.80 -14.00
CA LYS A 228 -6.32 -8.67 -13.72
C LYS A 228 -7.51 -8.61 -14.69
N TYR A 229 -8.60 -7.99 -14.28
CA TYR A 229 -9.65 -7.61 -15.22
C TYR A 229 -9.13 -6.64 -16.29
N PRO A 230 -9.53 -6.77 -17.57
CA PRO A 230 -8.97 -5.95 -18.67
C PRO A 230 -9.07 -4.45 -18.40
N TYR A 231 -10.22 -3.97 -17.97
CA TYR A 231 -10.53 -2.55 -17.77
C TYR A 231 -10.64 -2.19 -16.28
N ASN A 232 -9.70 -2.67 -15.46
CA ASN A 232 -9.71 -2.54 -14.01
C ASN A 232 -9.68 -1.09 -13.49
N ILE A 233 -9.21 -0.15 -14.29
CA ILE A 233 -9.21 1.28 -13.95
C ILE A 233 -10.07 2.03 -14.95
N SER A 234 -11.13 2.69 -14.47
CA SER A 234 -12.09 3.42 -15.32
C SER A 234 -11.45 4.60 -16.07
N LEU A 235 -12.03 4.98 -17.22
CA LEU A 235 -11.55 6.13 -18.00
C LEU A 235 -11.47 7.43 -17.19
N PRO A 236 -12.50 7.83 -16.40
CA PRO A 236 -12.39 9.04 -15.57
C PRO A 236 -11.22 8.99 -14.59
N ASN A 237 -10.97 7.83 -13.98
CA ASN A 237 -9.88 7.67 -13.02
C ASN A 237 -8.50 7.76 -13.70
N GLN A 238 -8.37 7.20 -14.90
CA GLN A 238 -7.16 7.36 -15.71
C GLN A 238 -6.91 8.83 -16.05
N GLN A 239 -7.93 9.57 -16.48
CA GLN A 239 -7.82 11.01 -16.83
C GLN A 239 -7.42 11.87 -15.62
N ILE A 240 -8.03 11.63 -14.45
CA ILE A 240 -7.70 12.35 -13.21
C ILE A 240 -6.25 12.08 -12.80
N LEU A 241 -5.84 10.82 -12.84
CA LEU A 241 -4.48 10.42 -12.50
C LEU A 241 -3.46 11.05 -13.46
N GLU A 242 -3.72 10.97 -14.75
CA GLU A 242 -2.85 11.58 -15.78
C GLU A 242 -2.66 13.07 -15.58
N LYS A 243 -3.75 13.80 -15.27
CA LYS A 243 -3.69 15.23 -14.94
C LYS A 243 -2.84 15.50 -13.70
N SER A 244 -2.94 14.65 -12.68
CA SER A 244 -2.14 14.78 -11.44
C SER A 244 -0.65 14.53 -11.71
N LEU A 245 -0.32 13.53 -12.51
CA LEU A 245 1.06 13.19 -12.87
C LEU A 245 1.78 14.30 -13.66
N ASN A 246 1.03 15.20 -14.32
CA ASN A 246 1.60 16.38 -14.98
C ASN A 246 2.09 17.47 -14.00
N ASN A 247 1.79 17.36 -12.70
CA ASN A 247 2.17 18.38 -11.72
C ASN A 247 2.78 17.78 -10.42
N PRO A 248 3.87 17.02 -10.50
CA PRO A 248 4.50 16.38 -9.34
C PRO A 248 5.02 17.39 -8.31
N LYS A 249 5.42 18.59 -8.75
CA LYS A 249 5.87 19.68 -7.85
C LYS A 249 4.78 20.14 -6.89
N LYS A 250 3.51 20.11 -7.30
CA LYS A 250 2.38 20.41 -6.41
C LYS A 250 2.27 19.36 -5.31
N VAL A 251 2.37 18.09 -5.68
CA VAL A 251 2.30 16.96 -4.73
C VAL A 251 3.44 17.07 -3.70
N GLN A 252 4.66 17.36 -4.13
CA GLN A 252 5.79 17.57 -3.22
C GLN A 252 5.55 18.70 -2.21
N LYS A 253 4.96 19.82 -2.64
CA LYS A 253 4.58 20.91 -1.71
C LYS A 253 3.51 20.48 -0.71
N GLU A 254 2.56 19.64 -1.13
CA GLU A 254 1.52 19.12 -0.25
C GLU A 254 2.09 18.11 0.76
N ILE A 255 3.01 17.25 0.33
CA ILE A 255 3.76 16.35 1.23
C ILE A 255 4.52 17.17 2.29
N GLN A 256 5.25 18.19 1.90
CA GLN A 256 5.99 19.04 2.83
C GLN A 256 5.07 19.67 3.89
N ARG A 257 3.91 20.17 3.49
CA ARG A 257 2.89 20.71 4.42
C ARG A 257 2.37 19.65 5.39
N ILE A 258 2.20 18.41 4.92
CA ILE A 258 1.79 17.30 5.79
C ILE A 258 2.89 17.00 6.82
N LEU A 259 4.15 16.98 6.43
CA LEU A 259 5.27 16.78 7.34
C LEU A 259 5.37 17.91 8.39
N GLU A 260 5.25 19.16 8.00
CA GLU A 260 5.20 20.29 8.92
C GLU A 260 4.01 20.20 9.91
N ASN A 261 2.86 19.76 9.43
CA ASN A 261 1.68 19.54 10.26
C ASN A 261 1.87 18.34 11.20
N ARG A 262 2.62 17.31 10.78
CA ARG A 262 2.99 16.18 11.62
C ARG A 262 3.85 16.62 12.80
N ASP A 263 4.88 17.39 12.52
CA ASP A 263 5.77 17.92 13.56
C ASP A 263 5.02 18.83 14.55
N PHE A 264 4.12 19.66 14.05
CA PHE A 264 3.22 20.45 14.88
C PHE A 264 2.33 19.57 15.77
N LEU A 265 1.68 18.55 15.22
CA LEU A 265 0.83 17.65 15.99
C LEU A 265 1.63 16.96 17.10
N ILE A 266 2.79 16.40 16.77
CA ILE A 266 3.68 15.74 17.73
C ILE A 266 4.05 16.70 18.87
N SER A 267 4.46 17.94 18.54
CA SER A 267 4.83 18.93 19.54
C SER A 267 3.70 19.35 20.48
N GLU A 268 2.45 19.33 20.02
CA GLU A 268 1.28 19.63 20.85
C GLU A 268 0.84 18.42 21.70
N LEU A 269 0.89 17.21 21.13
CA LEU A 269 0.55 15.97 21.84
C LEU A 269 1.52 15.70 22.99
N ALA A 270 2.80 16.01 22.84
CA ALA A 270 3.81 15.87 23.89
C ALA A 270 3.54 16.74 25.15
N LYS A 271 2.63 17.72 25.06
CA LYS A 271 2.22 18.58 26.18
C LYS A 271 0.99 18.02 26.93
N ILE A 272 0.43 16.92 26.48
CA ILE A 272 -0.81 16.34 27.02
C ILE A 272 -0.45 15.29 28.09
N PRO A 273 -0.84 15.46 29.35
CA PRO A 273 -0.38 14.60 30.45
C PRO A 273 -0.74 13.12 30.30
N TRP A 274 -1.90 12.79 29.72
CA TRP A 274 -2.36 11.42 29.52
C TRP A 274 -1.84 10.75 28.22
N VAL A 275 -1.07 11.45 27.40
CA VAL A 275 -0.30 10.87 26.31
C VAL A 275 0.99 10.31 26.89
N LYS A 276 1.09 8.98 26.97
CA LYS A 276 2.21 8.27 27.58
C LYS A 276 3.40 8.14 26.65
N ASN A 277 3.11 7.90 25.36
CA ASN A 277 4.14 7.75 24.34
C ASN A 277 3.64 8.26 22.98
N ILE A 278 4.56 8.78 22.19
CA ILE A 278 4.34 9.14 20.78
C ILE A 278 5.38 8.37 19.98
N TYR A 279 4.91 7.39 19.22
CA TYR A 279 5.81 6.53 18.45
C TYR A 279 6.40 7.28 17.25
N PRO A 280 7.69 7.05 16.94
CA PRO A 280 8.33 7.59 15.74
C PRO A 280 7.56 7.23 14.48
N THR A 281 7.47 8.17 13.53
CA THR A 281 6.69 7.93 12.30
C THR A 281 7.34 8.53 11.07
N ASP A 282 7.34 7.73 10.00
CA ASP A 282 7.70 8.11 8.63
C ASP A 282 6.45 8.22 7.74
N ALA A 283 5.24 8.09 8.33
CA ALA A 283 3.97 8.11 7.60
C ALA A 283 3.25 9.47 7.75
N ASN A 284 2.07 9.57 7.13
CA ASN A 284 1.15 10.72 7.29
C ASN A 284 0.17 10.56 8.45
N PHE A 285 0.58 9.85 9.49
CA PHE A 285 -0.17 9.69 10.73
C PHE A 285 0.80 9.53 11.91
N VAL A 286 0.29 9.66 13.11
CA VAL A 286 1.02 9.43 14.36
C VAL A 286 0.28 8.36 15.15
N LEU A 287 1.00 7.38 15.69
CA LEU A 287 0.51 6.47 16.70
C LEU A 287 0.89 7.01 18.07
N ILE A 288 -0.08 7.11 18.98
CA ILE A 288 0.13 7.52 20.36
C ILE A 288 -0.37 6.47 21.33
N GLU A 289 0.35 6.27 22.43
CA GLU A 289 -0.12 5.53 23.57
C GLU A 289 -0.72 6.50 24.60
N VAL A 290 -1.87 6.13 25.14
CA VAL A 290 -2.66 6.98 26.05
C VAL A 290 -3.09 6.19 27.28
N GLU A 291 -3.66 6.83 28.29
CA GLU A 291 -4.13 6.13 29.49
C GLU A 291 -5.26 5.13 29.22
N ASP A 292 -6.31 5.59 28.52
CA ASP A 292 -7.44 4.78 28.10
C ASP A 292 -7.87 5.19 26.69
N ALA A 293 -7.44 4.38 25.70
CA ALA A 293 -7.74 4.65 24.30
C ALA A 293 -9.24 4.55 23.98
N ASN A 294 -9.98 3.68 24.68
CA ASN A 294 -11.41 3.51 24.44
C ASN A 294 -12.17 4.73 24.94
N PHE A 295 -11.88 5.17 26.16
CA PHE A 295 -12.50 6.38 26.75
C PHE A 295 -12.21 7.61 25.89
N ILE A 296 -10.94 7.86 25.56
CA ILE A 296 -10.54 9.04 24.78
C ILE A 296 -11.15 8.99 23.38
N TYR A 297 -11.21 7.83 22.74
CA TYR A 297 -11.86 7.64 21.45
C TYR A 297 -13.35 8.02 21.51
N GLN A 298 -14.08 7.54 22.52
CA GLN A 298 -15.49 7.89 22.71
C GLN A 298 -15.68 9.40 22.94
N LYS A 299 -14.83 10.01 23.76
CA LYS A 299 -14.86 11.46 23.98
C LYS A 299 -14.62 12.27 22.72
N LEU A 300 -13.67 11.85 21.86
CA LEU A 300 -13.44 12.50 20.58
C LEU A 300 -14.64 12.40 19.63
N LEU A 301 -15.40 11.30 19.68
CA LEU A 301 -16.63 11.16 18.90
C LEU A 301 -17.73 12.12 19.34
N GLU A 302 -17.80 12.51 20.63
CA GLU A 302 -18.73 13.54 21.11
C GLU A 302 -18.45 14.91 20.47
N TYR A 303 -17.21 15.18 20.06
CA TYR A 303 -16.78 16.39 19.35
C TYR A 303 -16.70 16.25 17.82
N PRO A 304 -17.45 15.39 17.19
CA PRO A 304 -17.36 14.80 15.84
C PRO A 304 -15.92 14.72 15.27
N ILE A 305 -14.97 14.25 16.08
CA ILE A 305 -13.58 14.01 15.66
C ILE A 305 -13.32 12.51 15.60
N VAL A 306 -13.08 12.01 14.40
CA VAL A 306 -12.88 10.57 14.16
C VAL A 306 -11.40 10.28 13.97
N VAL A 307 -10.81 9.57 14.91
CA VAL A 307 -9.47 8.99 14.82
C VAL A 307 -9.56 7.47 14.71
N ARG A 308 -8.47 6.75 14.66
CA ARG A 308 -8.52 5.30 14.63
C ARG A 308 -8.08 4.71 15.96
N ASN A 309 -9.01 4.08 16.69
CA ASN A 309 -8.68 3.27 17.86
C ASN A 309 -7.91 2.01 17.40
N ARG A 310 -6.76 1.77 18.02
CA ARG A 310 -5.89 0.61 17.74
C ARG A 310 -5.68 -0.28 18.96
N HIS A 311 -6.43 -0.06 20.03
CA HIS A 311 -6.36 -0.80 21.29
C HIS A 311 -6.36 -2.33 21.09
N SER A 312 -7.13 -2.84 20.14
CA SER A 312 -7.20 -4.29 19.86
C SER A 312 -5.94 -4.87 19.22
N GLN A 313 -5.09 -4.05 18.63
CA GLN A 313 -3.81 -4.49 18.01
C GLN A 313 -2.61 -4.12 18.87
N ILE A 314 -2.63 -2.94 19.45
CA ILE A 314 -1.60 -2.39 20.33
C ILE A 314 -2.34 -1.75 21.52
N PRO A 315 -2.21 -2.29 22.75
CA PRO A 315 -2.96 -1.81 23.89
C PRO A 315 -2.85 -0.30 24.07
N ASN A 316 -3.96 0.33 24.41
CA ASN A 316 -4.08 1.76 24.71
C ASN A 316 -3.53 2.72 23.65
N THR A 317 -3.64 2.37 22.37
CA THR A 317 -3.15 3.25 21.30
C THR A 317 -4.26 3.81 20.42
N LEU A 318 -4.01 5.05 19.97
CA LEU A 318 -4.81 5.76 18.97
C LEU A 318 -3.90 6.15 17.79
N ARG A 319 -4.37 5.95 16.56
CA ARG A 319 -3.69 6.44 15.36
C ARG A 319 -4.41 7.67 14.82
N ILE A 320 -3.69 8.78 14.70
CA ILE A 320 -4.19 10.08 14.26
C ILE A 320 -3.60 10.41 12.90
N THR A 321 -4.44 10.54 11.88
CA THR A 321 -4.00 10.99 10.54
C THR A 321 -3.67 12.48 10.56
N ILE A 322 -2.64 12.87 9.84
CA ILE A 322 -2.24 14.27 9.71
C ILE A 322 -3.20 15.00 8.76
N GLY A 323 -4.01 15.87 9.33
CA GLY A 323 -4.96 16.72 8.61
C GLY A 323 -4.40 18.11 8.30
N LYS A 324 -5.28 19.00 7.84
CA LYS A 324 -4.96 20.43 7.70
C LYS A 324 -4.66 21.06 9.05
N LYS A 325 -3.85 22.12 9.08
CA LYS A 325 -3.49 22.83 10.30
C LYS A 325 -4.72 23.27 11.13
N SER A 326 -5.82 23.66 10.46
CA SER A 326 -7.07 24.05 11.12
C SER A 326 -7.76 22.86 11.79
N GLU A 327 -7.74 21.68 11.19
CA GLU A 327 -8.31 20.44 11.73
C GLU A 327 -7.51 19.98 12.95
N LEU A 328 -6.17 20.03 12.87
CA LEU A 328 -5.30 19.68 13.98
C LEU A 328 -5.45 20.63 15.16
N LYS A 329 -5.63 21.95 14.92
CA LYS A 329 -5.92 22.91 15.99
C LYS A 329 -7.23 22.60 16.72
N LYS A 330 -8.28 22.19 15.98
CA LYS A 330 -9.54 21.72 16.58
C LYS A 330 -9.30 20.47 17.44
N LEU A 331 -8.66 19.45 16.88
CA LEU A 331 -8.31 18.24 17.62
C LEU A 331 -7.58 18.55 18.92
N ILE A 332 -6.53 19.36 18.88
CA ILE A 332 -5.75 19.71 20.08
C ILE A 332 -6.57 20.48 21.10
N LYS A 333 -7.48 21.37 20.65
CA LYS A 333 -8.39 22.07 21.56
C LYS A 333 -9.28 21.08 22.33
N GLU A 334 -9.88 20.11 21.64
CA GLU A 334 -10.78 19.15 22.29
C GLU A 334 -10.03 18.10 23.12
N ILE A 335 -8.84 17.70 22.70
CA ILE A 335 -7.92 16.88 23.52
C ILE A 335 -7.62 17.59 24.86
N LYS A 336 -7.36 18.92 24.85
CA LYS A 336 -7.13 19.71 26.06
C LYS A 336 -8.40 19.83 26.93
N ASN A 337 -9.60 19.79 26.34
CA ASN A 337 -10.85 19.77 27.10
C ASN A 337 -11.08 18.43 27.79
N ILE A 338 -10.76 17.32 27.14
CA ILE A 338 -10.83 15.95 27.72
C ILE A 338 -9.94 15.86 28.98
N ASN A 339 -8.77 16.49 28.97
CA ASN A 339 -7.84 16.53 30.11
C ASN A 339 -8.44 17.14 31.39
N LYS A 340 -9.48 17.95 31.28
CA LYS A 340 -10.18 18.55 32.45
C LYS A 340 -11.23 17.59 33.04
N SER A 341 -11.52 16.49 32.38
CA SER A 341 -12.54 15.51 32.72
C SER A 341 -11.94 14.17 33.22
N LEU A 342 -10.63 14.01 33.11
CA LEU A 342 -9.81 12.94 33.70
C LEU A 342 -9.26 13.39 35.05
#